data_50293a791dd21199465354a747192067
#
_entry.id   50293a791dd21199465354a747192067
#
_cell.length_a   1.000
_cell.length_b   1.000
_cell.length_c   1.000
_cell.angle_alpha   90.00
_cell.angle_beta   90.00
_cell.angle_gamma   90.00
#
_symmetry.space_group_name_H-M   'P 1'
#
loop_
_entity.id
_entity.type
_entity.pdbx_description
1 polymer ?
#
loop_
_entity_poly.entity_id
_entity_poly.type
_entity_poly.pdbx_seq_one_letter_code
_entity_poly.pdbx_strand_id
1 'polypeptide(L)'
;MMLLVRRSFPATRRTWAAAARRALPRPALRPALRPALVVIVVIVVACALAPAGAAAQDAGGPAAPPAAPPVHMTGAADGQAADSGAAAALARAVRLYDELQVERAVALLRQVVAPGSVYDATPAQRAEAYKYMGASLAILGARDSSLAAFREALVRDPFVELDPESFTALERALFAEARRATFLVAARPVPRLTLDPRTERLPLAVISTHQAVLRVELRGAAGQGAVLYDGEGDGVRDLAWTGVLGDGRLAPPGRYELLVAGTSRLDGRADSARLYLDVRHDVEPLEDTLPALRAADLLPERRSRSAAVRSLLVGVGVAAAAFAIPSIVANGDLAGGGPLPAVAAGAGAAGGALAFAVRVRHRDLPQNAAENARRRADRASRNAAIRARNEGRLARAKLVIDPAAGVGQ
;
A
#
# COMPACT_ATOMS: atom_id res chain seq x y z
N MET A 1 -47.37 46.91 -9.10
CA MET A 1 -48.25 45.91 -9.74
C MET A 1 -47.39 45.06 -10.61
N MET A 2 -46.85 43.97 -10.06
CA MET A 2 -45.90 43.12 -10.71
C MET A 2 -46.23 41.65 -10.38
N LEU A 3 -46.67 40.93 -11.42
CA LEU A 3 -47.20 39.58 -11.34
C LEU A 3 -46.06 38.59 -11.08
N LEU A 4 -46.16 37.83 -9.99
CA LEU A 4 -45.40 36.66 -9.67
C LEU A 4 -45.93 35.46 -10.44
N VAL A 5 -45.17 34.94 -11.42
CA VAL A 5 -45.44 33.64 -12.05
C VAL A 5 -44.68 32.55 -11.30
N ARG A 6 -45.39 31.80 -10.46
CA ARG A 6 -44.93 30.52 -9.89
C ARG A 6 -45.04 29.43 -10.95
N ARG A 7 -43.94 28.84 -11.39
CA ARG A 7 -43.95 27.56 -12.12
C ARG A 7 -43.72 26.41 -11.13
N SER A 8 -44.75 25.64 -10.98
CA SER A 8 -44.79 24.37 -10.25
C SER A 8 -44.16 23.27 -11.14
N PHE A 9 -43.18 22.55 -10.63
CA PHE A 9 -42.70 21.31 -11.24
C PHE A 9 -43.34 20.12 -10.53
N PRO A 10 -43.85 19.11 -11.28
CA PRO A 10 -44.44 17.91 -10.69
C PRO A 10 -43.36 16.94 -10.21
N ALA A 11 -43.51 16.47 -8.97
CA ALA A 11 -42.75 15.39 -8.38
C ALA A 11 -43.13 14.04 -8.99
N THR A 12 -42.29 13.44 -9.80
CA THR A 12 -42.46 12.04 -10.23
C THR A 12 -41.83 11.12 -9.16
N ARG A 13 -42.72 10.54 -8.34
CA ARG A 13 -42.43 9.36 -7.51
C ARG A 13 -42.18 8.16 -8.44
N ARG A 14 -40.95 7.67 -8.53
CA ARG A 14 -40.69 6.34 -9.07
C ARG A 14 -40.64 5.34 -7.91
N THR A 15 -41.74 4.57 -7.85
CA THR A 15 -41.82 3.34 -7.07
C THR A 15 -40.93 2.28 -7.69
N TRP A 16 -39.97 1.80 -6.95
CA TRP A 16 -39.22 0.58 -7.29
C TRP A 16 -39.91 -0.61 -6.66
N ALA A 17 -40.61 -1.34 -7.52
CA ALA A 17 -41.22 -2.62 -7.22
C ALA A 17 -40.15 -3.72 -7.12
N ALA A 18 -40.41 -4.59 -6.17
CA ALA A 18 -39.77 -5.83 -5.88
C ALA A 18 -39.28 -6.63 -7.10
N ALA A 19 -37.98 -6.96 -7.15
CA ALA A 19 -37.44 -7.97 -8.04
C ALA A 19 -37.18 -9.26 -7.26
N ALA A 20 -37.86 -10.27 -7.72
CA ALA A 20 -37.97 -11.65 -7.31
C ALA A 20 -36.66 -12.32 -6.88
N ARG A 21 -36.73 -12.99 -5.73
CA ARG A 21 -35.81 -14.04 -5.30
C ARG A 21 -35.91 -15.23 -6.28
N ARG A 22 -34.89 -15.43 -7.10
CA ARG A 22 -34.69 -16.70 -7.82
C ARG A 22 -34.04 -17.69 -6.87
N ALA A 23 -34.82 -18.69 -6.50
CA ALA A 23 -34.38 -19.90 -5.82
C ALA A 23 -33.46 -20.71 -6.76
N LEU A 24 -32.25 -21.04 -6.29
CA LEU A 24 -31.36 -22.00 -6.92
C LEU A 24 -31.86 -23.42 -6.62
N PRO A 25 -31.84 -24.35 -7.58
CA PRO A 25 -32.25 -25.73 -7.35
C PRO A 25 -31.17 -26.48 -6.54
N ARG A 26 -31.63 -27.18 -5.50
CA ARG A 26 -30.84 -28.14 -4.74
C ARG A 26 -30.54 -29.37 -5.60
N PRO A 27 -29.32 -29.89 -5.66
CA PRO A 27 -29.06 -31.18 -6.27
C PRO A 27 -29.56 -32.30 -5.34
N ALA A 28 -30.45 -33.16 -5.92
CA ALA A 28 -30.93 -34.35 -5.28
C ALA A 28 -29.82 -35.39 -5.11
N LEU A 29 -29.52 -35.77 -3.88
CA LEU A 29 -28.72 -36.94 -3.55
C LEU A 29 -29.51 -38.23 -3.87
N ARG A 30 -29.08 -38.98 -4.87
CA ARG A 30 -29.47 -40.37 -5.05
C ARG A 30 -28.58 -41.28 -4.23
N PRO A 31 -29.16 -42.20 -3.44
CA PRO A 31 -28.40 -43.26 -2.78
C PRO A 31 -28.16 -44.39 -3.78
N ALA A 32 -26.90 -44.63 -4.15
CA ALA A 32 -26.49 -45.84 -4.83
C ALA A 32 -25.75 -46.73 -3.81
N LEU A 33 -26.49 -47.71 -3.25
CA LEU A 33 -25.92 -48.88 -2.60
C LEU A 33 -25.23 -49.74 -3.67
N ARG A 34 -23.96 -50.04 -3.47
CA ARG A 34 -23.29 -51.22 -4.05
C ARG A 34 -22.36 -51.82 -3.00
N PRO A 35 -22.48 -53.09 -2.72
CA PRO A 35 -21.58 -53.79 -1.83
C PRO A 35 -20.31 -54.17 -2.57
N ALA A 36 -19.16 -53.70 -2.13
CA ALA A 36 -17.87 -54.13 -2.61
C ALA A 36 -17.23 -55.07 -1.57
N LEU A 37 -17.15 -56.25 -2.02
CA LEU A 37 -16.34 -57.44 -1.65
C LEU A 37 -15.07 -57.07 -0.84
N VAL A 38 -15.01 -57.66 0.35
CA VAL A 38 -13.82 -57.64 1.19
C VAL A 38 -12.84 -58.67 0.66
N VAL A 39 -11.77 -58.24 0.06
CA VAL A 39 -10.61 -59.08 -0.19
C VAL A 39 -9.57 -58.78 0.87
N ILE A 40 -9.38 -59.70 1.79
CA ILE A 40 -8.31 -59.68 2.79
C ILE A 40 -7.05 -60.15 2.08
N VAL A 41 -6.12 -59.27 1.79
CA VAL A 41 -4.75 -59.62 1.46
C VAL A 41 -3.90 -59.34 2.70
N VAL A 42 -3.47 -60.41 3.32
CA VAL A 42 -2.44 -60.42 4.36
C VAL A 42 -1.10 -60.31 3.68
N ILE A 43 -0.42 -59.21 3.76
CA ILE A 43 1.00 -59.09 3.43
C ILE A 43 1.77 -58.86 4.72
N VAL A 44 2.46 -59.89 5.13
CA VAL A 44 3.52 -59.85 6.15
C VAL A 44 4.76 -59.38 5.42
N VAL A 45 5.31 -58.22 5.79
CA VAL A 45 6.69 -57.86 5.47
C VAL A 45 7.37 -57.46 6.78
N ALA A 46 8.30 -58.32 7.15
CA ALA A 46 9.22 -58.12 8.26
C ALA A 46 10.46 -57.36 7.79
N CYS A 47 11.07 -56.69 8.72
CA CYS A 47 12.49 -56.31 8.84
C CYS A 47 13.09 -55.34 7.86
N ALA A 48 13.61 -54.26 8.38
CA ALA A 48 15.06 -54.17 8.61
C ALA A 48 15.41 -52.93 9.45
N LEU A 49 16.04 -53.19 10.56
CA LEU A 49 16.88 -52.25 11.29
C LEU A 49 18.15 -51.98 10.48
N ALA A 50 18.57 -50.73 10.42
CA ALA A 50 19.99 -50.40 10.45
C ALA A 50 20.18 -48.96 10.94
N PRO A 51 21.09 -48.70 11.83
CA PRO A 51 21.52 -47.38 12.22
C PRO A 51 22.83 -47.06 11.54
N ALA A 52 23.00 -45.83 11.12
CA ALA A 52 24.31 -45.25 10.84
C ALA A 52 24.11 -43.74 11.05
N GLY A 53 24.77 -43.07 11.94
CA GLY A 53 26.23 -43.04 12.14
C GLY A 53 26.71 -41.71 11.62
N ALA A 54 26.85 -40.75 12.53
CA ALA A 54 27.77 -39.63 12.62
C ALA A 54 28.67 -39.30 11.40
N ALA A 55 28.70 -38.01 11.06
CA ALA A 55 30.00 -37.31 10.99
C ALA A 55 29.74 -35.80 10.84
N ALA A 56 30.06 -35.09 11.87
CA ALA A 56 30.40 -33.68 11.83
C ALA A 56 31.70 -33.51 11.05
N GLN A 57 31.77 -32.53 10.17
CA GLN A 57 33.03 -31.91 9.78
C GLN A 57 32.86 -30.42 9.71
N ASP A 58 33.37 -29.76 10.72
CA ASP A 58 33.87 -28.40 10.73
C ASP A 58 34.82 -28.20 9.55
N ALA A 59 34.57 -27.21 8.74
CA ALA A 59 35.58 -26.58 7.92
C ALA A 59 35.43 -25.06 8.06
N GLY A 60 36.07 -24.54 9.08
CA GLY A 60 36.35 -23.11 9.19
C GLY A 60 37.24 -22.67 8.05
N GLY A 61 36.69 -21.94 7.10
CA GLY A 61 37.44 -21.16 6.14
C GLY A 61 37.75 -19.78 6.74
N PRO A 62 38.94 -19.20 6.49
CA PRO A 62 39.34 -17.93 7.07
C PRO A 62 38.45 -16.80 6.54
N ALA A 63 37.97 -15.96 7.47
CA ALA A 63 37.25 -14.75 7.22
C ALA A 63 38.06 -13.81 6.30
N ALA A 64 37.48 -13.43 5.17
CA ALA A 64 38.02 -12.38 4.33
C ALA A 64 38.00 -11.04 5.10
N PRO A 65 39.02 -10.20 4.96
CA PRO A 65 39.06 -8.90 5.61
C PRO A 65 37.92 -8.02 5.10
N PRO A 66 37.34 -7.13 5.96
CA PRO A 66 36.27 -6.26 5.54
C PRO A 66 36.73 -5.35 4.41
N ALA A 67 35.99 -5.35 3.31
CA ALA A 67 36.21 -4.42 2.21
C ALA A 67 36.07 -2.99 2.74
N ALA A 68 37.09 -2.16 2.47
CA ALA A 68 37.08 -0.75 2.77
C ALA A 68 35.82 -0.11 2.11
N PRO A 69 35.15 0.83 2.80
CA PRO A 69 34.00 1.51 2.23
C PRO A 69 34.40 2.25 0.96
N PRO A 70 33.58 2.24 -0.09
CA PRO A 70 33.86 3.01 -1.29
C PRO A 70 33.91 4.49 -0.89
N VAL A 71 35.03 5.13 -1.14
CA VAL A 71 35.19 6.57 -1.04
C VAL A 71 34.29 7.18 -2.13
N HIS A 72 33.09 7.58 -1.76
CA HIS A 72 32.28 8.42 -2.62
C HIS A 72 32.94 9.79 -2.70
N MET A 73 33.66 9.97 -3.75
CA MET A 73 34.17 11.28 -4.15
C MET A 73 32.97 12.14 -4.60
N THR A 74 32.58 12.99 -3.72
CA THR A 74 32.10 14.36 -3.84
C THR A 74 31.83 14.88 -5.26
N GLY A 75 30.63 14.55 -5.79
CA GLY A 75 30.01 15.37 -6.82
C GLY A 75 29.16 16.54 -6.27
N ALA A 76 29.10 16.69 -4.93
CA ALA A 76 28.29 17.76 -4.30
C ALA A 76 29.06 19.09 -4.15
N ALA A 77 30.39 19.08 -4.21
CA ALA A 77 31.17 20.30 -4.03
C ALA A 77 31.19 21.17 -5.29
N ASP A 78 31.14 20.57 -6.48
CA ASP A 78 31.18 21.32 -7.73
C ASP A 78 29.84 22.03 -8.02
N GLY A 79 28.71 21.42 -7.68
CA GLY A 79 27.38 22.04 -7.80
C GLY A 79 27.20 23.22 -6.84
N GLN A 80 27.70 23.12 -5.60
CA GLN A 80 27.61 24.19 -4.61
C GLN A 80 28.55 25.37 -4.92
N ALA A 81 29.70 25.13 -5.53
CA ALA A 81 30.62 26.19 -5.95
C ALA A 81 30.09 26.96 -7.18
N ALA A 82 29.47 26.26 -8.15
CA ALA A 82 28.80 26.87 -9.30
C ALA A 82 27.56 27.66 -8.86
N ASP A 83 26.77 27.14 -7.91
CA ASP A 83 25.61 27.81 -7.32
C ASP A 83 26.03 29.11 -6.58
N SER A 84 27.14 29.10 -5.86
CA SER A 84 27.69 30.29 -5.22
C SER A 84 28.14 31.37 -6.22
N GLY A 85 28.64 30.98 -7.37
CA GLY A 85 29.02 31.89 -8.47
C GLY A 85 27.81 32.61 -9.10
N ALA A 86 26.75 31.87 -9.40
CA ALA A 86 25.51 32.42 -9.96
C ALA A 86 24.79 33.32 -8.94
N ALA A 87 24.68 32.89 -7.69
CA ALA A 87 24.07 33.67 -6.61
C ALA A 87 24.86 34.97 -6.35
N ALA A 88 26.19 34.90 -6.34
CA ALA A 88 27.02 36.09 -6.16
C ALA A 88 26.91 37.09 -7.34
N ALA A 89 26.84 36.59 -8.57
CA ALA A 89 26.64 37.42 -9.76
C ALA A 89 25.27 38.09 -9.75
N LEU A 90 24.22 37.34 -9.40
CA LEU A 90 22.86 37.86 -9.25
C LEU A 90 22.78 38.94 -8.18
N ALA A 91 23.32 38.66 -6.97
CA ALA A 91 23.36 39.65 -5.88
C ALA A 91 24.12 40.91 -6.25
N ARG A 92 25.20 40.79 -7.06
CA ARG A 92 25.92 41.95 -7.60
C ARG A 92 25.06 42.72 -8.60
N ALA A 93 24.35 42.04 -9.48
CA ALA A 93 23.46 42.70 -10.46
C ALA A 93 22.31 43.42 -9.77
N VAL A 94 21.73 42.87 -8.70
CA VAL A 94 20.71 43.52 -7.87
C VAL A 94 21.27 44.79 -7.23
N ARG A 95 22.47 44.74 -6.64
CA ARG A 95 23.11 45.99 -6.11
C ARG A 95 23.33 47.06 -7.19
N LEU A 96 23.78 46.68 -8.40
CA LEU A 96 23.93 47.60 -9.50
C LEU A 96 22.60 48.24 -9.91
N TYR A 97 21.50 47.48 -9.86
CA TYR A 97 20.14 47.98 -10.07
C TYR A 97 19.75 49.00 -8.98
N ASP A 98 19.95 48.66 -7.70
CA ASP A 98 19.65 49.51 -6.55
C ASP A 98 20.46 50.82 -6.59
N GLU A 99 21.71 50.77 -7.09
CA GLU A 99 22.58 51.93 -7.33
C GLU A 99 22.26 52.69 -8.62
N LEU A 100 21.18 52.33 -9.35
CA LEU A 100 20.79 52.90 -10.62
C LEU A 100 21.85 52.78 -11.75
N GLN A 101 22.79 51.82 -11.61
CA GLN A 101 23.76 51.46 -12.65
C GLN A 101 23.17 50.41 -13.62
N VAL A 102 21.99 50.75 -14.17
CA VAL A 102 21.09 49.78 -14.84
C VAL A 102 21.71 49.15 -16.10
N GLU A 103 22.54 49.87 -16.85
CA GLU A 103 23.24 49.31 -18.02
C GLU A 103 24.21 48.20 -17.62
N ARG A 104 24.93 48.41 -16.50
CA ARG A 104 25.86 47.43 -15.96
C ARG A 104 25.08 46.22 -15.37
N ALA A 105 23.96 46.48 -14.71
CA ALA A 105 23.08 45.43 -14.23
C ALA A 105 22.59 44.54 -15.38
N VAL A 106 22.08 45.14 -16.46
CA VAL A 106 21.62 44.41 -17.66
C VAL A 106 22.76 43.60 -18.29
N ALA A 107 23.98 44.19 -18.41
CA ALA A 107 25.11 43.46 -18.96
C ALA A 107 25.47 42.19 -18.15
N LEU A 108 25.48 42.29 -16.81
CA LEU A 108 25.76 41.14 -15.92
C LEU A 108 24.60 40.13 -15.93
N LEU A 109 23.34 40.58 -15.87
CA LEU A 109 22.16 39.71 -15.92
C LEU A 109 22.07 38.92 -17.22
N ARG A 110 22.42 39.54 -18.37
CA ARG A 110 22.54 38.82 -19.65
C ARG A 110 23.57 37.69 -19.60
N GLN A 111 24.68 37.89 -18.91
CA GLN A 111 25.69 36.83 -18.73
C GLN A 111 25.13 35.68 -17.87
N VAL A 112 24.35 35.98 -16.80
CA VAL A 112 23.75 34.98 -15.93
C VAL A 112 22.73 34.10 -16.68
N VAL A 113 21.91 34.69 -17.54
CA VAL A 113 20.84 33.97 -18.26
C VAL A 113 21.28 33.36 -19.57
N ALA A 114 22.49 33.67 -20.07
CA ALA A 114 22.99 33.21 -21.37
C ALA A 114 23.03 31.68 -21.45
N PRO A 115 22.66 31.07 -22.59
CA PRO A 115 22.91 29.66 -22.83
C PRO A 115 24.42 29.34 -22.71
N GLY A 116 24.80 28.34 -21.94
CA GLY A 116 26.22 28.00 -21.70
C GLY A 116 26.97 29.00 -20.84
N SER A 117 26.24 29.77 -20.01
CA SER A 117 26.83 30.70 -19.04
C SER A 117 27.77 29.95 -18.09
N VAL A 118 28.88 30.62 -17.74
CA VAL A 118 29.82 30.13 -16.70
C VAL A 118 29.20 30.08 -15.30
N TYR A 119 28.04 30.72 -15.12
CA TYR A 119 27.40 30.83 -13.82
C TYR A 119 26.50 29.65 -13.46
N ASP A 120 26.15 28.75 -14.36
CA ASP A 120 25.24 27.61 -14.14
C ASP A 120 24.06 27.93 -13.20
N ALA A 121 23.29 28.95 -13.55
CA ALA A 121 22.20 29.47 -12.72
C ALA A 121 21.03 28.48 -12.67
N THR A 122 20.46 28.27 -11.48
CA THR A 122 19.23 27.48 -11.28
C THR A 122 18.04 28.12 -11.99
N PRO A 123 16.94 27.37 -12.25
CA PRO A 123 15.71 27.96 -12.81
C PRO A 123 15.18 29.16 -12.01
N ALA A 124 15.22 29.08 -10.66
CA ALA A 124 14.80 30.18 -9.79
C ALA A 124 15.72 31.40 -9.92
N GLN A 125 17.04 31.21 -9.95
CA GLN A 125 18.00 32.29 -10.17
C GLN A 125 17.85 32.93 -11.54
N ARG A 126 17.53 32.14 -12.57
CA ARG A 126 17.24 32.69 -13.90
C ARG A 126 15.95 33.51 -13.94
N ALA A 127 14.90 33.05 -13.24
CA ALA A 127 13.65 33.80 -13.10
C ALA A 127 13.90 35.16 -12.44
N GLU A 128 14.67 35.16 -11.35
CA GLU A 128 15.06 36.38 -10.63
C GLU A 128 15.93 37.29 -11.48
N ALA A 129 16.88 36.75 -12.25
CA ALA A 129 17.71 37.52 -13.17
C ALA A 129 16.87 38.18 -14.28
N TYR A 130 15.90 37.46 -14.85
CA TYR A 130 14.99 38.03 -15.84
C TYR A 130 14.07 39.12 -15.25
N LYS A 131 13.63 38.96 -13.97
CA LYS A 131 12.86 39.98 -13.27
C LYS A 131 13.61 41.30 -13.17
N TYR A 132 14.85 41.30 -12.66
CA TYR A 132 15.68 42.49 -12.55
C TYR A 132 16.14 43.01 -13.91
N MET A 133 16.34 42.16 -14.91
CA MET A 133 16.63 42.58 -16.28
C MET A 133 15.45 43.32 -16.87
N GLY A 134 14.22 42.83 -16.69
CA GLY A 134 12.99 43.48 -17.12
C GLY A 134 12.83 44.87 -16.49
N ALA A 135 13.06 44.97 -15.17
CA ALA A 135 13.02 46.23 -14.42
C ALA A 135 14.09 47.23 -14.91
N SER A 136 15.35 46.79 -15.04
CA SER A 136 16.44 47.63 -15.56
C SER A 136 16.15 48.15 -16.95
N LEU A 137 15.62 47.29 -17.84
CA LEU A 137 15.25 47.68 -19.21
C LEU A 137 14.06 48.67 -19.23
N ALA A 138 13.15 48.59 -18.28
CA ALA A 138 12.06 49.55 -18.12
C ALA A 138 12.61 50.94 -17.77
N ILE A 139 13.58 51.05 -16.85
CA ILE A 139 14.24 52.32 -16.50
C ILE A 139 14.98 52.90 -17.73
N LEU A 140 15.61 52.05 -18.53
CA LEU A 140 16.29 52.47 -19.76
C LEU A 140 15.32 52.83 -20.90
N GLY A 141 14.00 52.76 -20.72
CA GLY A 141 13.01 53.06 -21.74
C GLY A 141 12.88 51.98 -22.81
N ALA A 142 13.55 50.83 -22.68
CA ALA A 142 13.52 49.73 -23.64
C ALA A 142 12.28 48.82 -23.43
N ARG A 143 11.08 49.37 -23.68
CA ARG A 143 9.79 48.77 -23.37
C ARG A 143 9.65 47.33 -23.86
N ASP A 144 9.88 47.09 -25.16
CA ASP A 144 9.66 45.75 -25.73
C ASP A 144 10.61 44.70 -25.15
N SER A 145 11.87 45.09 -24.91
CA SER A 145 12.87 44.24 -24.29
C SER A 145 12.53 43.97 -22.82
N SER A 146 11.98 44.98 -22.12
CA SER A 146 11.49 44.83 -20.73
C SER A 146 10.33 43.83 -20.67
N LEU A 147 9.32 43.96 -21.54
CA LEU A 147 8.20 43.02 -21.64
C LEU A 147 8.69 41.60 -21.97
N ALA A 148 9.65 41.44 -22.88
CA ALA A 148 10.22 40.15 -23.20
C ALA A 148 10.92 39.53 -21.99
N ALA A 149 11.73 40.31 -21.25
CA ALA A 149 12.40 39.82 -20.05
C ALA A 149 11.42 39.44 -18.94
N PHE A 150 10.37 40.20 -18.70
CA PHE A 150 9.34 39.86 -17.73
C PHE A 150 8.55 38.59 -18.10
N ARG A 151 8.27 38.38 -19.40
CA ARG A 151 7.65 37.11 -19.86
C ARG A 151 8.56 35.92 -19.58
N GLU A 152 9.86 36.06 -19.82
CA GLU A 152 10.86 35.01 -19.53
C GLU A 152 10.94 34.69 -18.02
N ALA A 153 10.81 35.72 -17.16
CA ALA A 153 10.72 35.49 -15.71
C ALA A 153 9.47 34.71 -15.35
N LEU A 154 8.29 35.10 -15.86
CA LEU A 154 7.01 34.42 -15.59
C LEU A 154 6.96 32.98 -16.10
N VAL A 155 7.56 32.71 -17.27
CA VAL A 155 7.63 31.34 -17.81
C VAL A 155 8.46 30.40 -16.90
N ARG A 156 9.50 30.94 -16.24
CA ARG A 156 10.36 30.15 -15.36
C ARG A 156 9.80 30.03 -13.94
N ASP A 157 9.17 31.09 -13.46
CA ASP A 157 8.47 31.11 -12.18
C ASP A 157 7.22 31.98 -12.28
N PRO A 158 6.04 31.38 -12.49
CA PRO A 158 4.77 32.09 -12.51
C PRO A 158 4.42 32.81 -11.20
N PHE A 159 5.09 32.47 -10.09
CA PHE A 159 4.90 33.10 -8.77
C PHE A 159 5.76 34.37 -8.58
N VAL A 160 6.54 34.78 -9.58
CA VAL A 160 7.28 36.04 -9.51
C VAL A 160 6.33 37.21 -9.32
N GLU A 161 6.68 38.09 -8.40
CA GLU A 161 6.00 39.33 -8.13
C GLU A 161 7.01 40.47 -8.02
N LEU A 162 6.57 41.72 -8.33
CA LEU A 162 7.35 42.93 -8.12
C LEU A 162 6.83 43.60 -6.84
N ASP A 163 7.69 43.64 -5.82
CA ASP A 163 7.41 44.33 -4.56
C ASP A 163 7.22 45.83 -4.78
N PRO A 164 6.10 46.43 -4.31
CA PRO A 164 5.83 47.85 -4.44
C PRO A 164 6.88 48.77 -3.82
N GLU A 165 7.64 48.32 -2.84
CA GLU A 165 8.68 49.09 -2.16
C GLU A 165 9.98 49.13 -2.97
N SER A 166 10.27 48.04 -3.72
CA SER A 166 11.52 47.89 -4.47
C SER A 166 11.42 48.27 -5.93
N PHE A 167 10.21 48.30 -6.49
CA PHE A 167 10.00 48.56 -7.92
C PHE A 167 9.05 49.74 -8.18
N THR A 168 9.41 50.58 -9.16
CA THR A 168 8.62 51.76 -9.52
C THR A 168 7.25 51.40 -10.11
N ALA A 169 6.36 52.39 -10.19
CA ALA A 169 5.04 52.20 -10.79
C ALA A 169 5.14 51.83 -12.30
N LEU A 170 6.13 52.35 -13.03
CA LEU A 170 6.37 52.01 -14.44
C LEU A 170 6.75 50.55 -14.61
N GLU A 171 7.72 50.07 -13.84
CA GLU A 171 8.16 48.66 -13.89
C GLU A 171 7.03 47.69 -13.56
N ARG A 172 6.26 47.99 -12.51
CA ARG A 172 5.08 47.20 -12.14
C ARG A 172 3.99 47.21 -13.20
N ALA A 173 3.78 48.36 -13.88
CA ALA A 173 2.82 48.47 -14.99
C ALA A 173 3.23 47.59 -16.19
N LEU A 174 4.52 47.60 -16.56
CA LEU A 174 5.05 46.77 -17.64
C LEU A 174 5.03 45.28 -17.25
N PHE A 175 5.34 44.96 -16.00
CA PHE A 175 5.23 43.60 -15.51
C PHE A 175 3.78 43.09 -15.56
N ALA A 176 2.81 43.90 -15.11
CA ALA A 176 1.39 43.56 -15.20
C ALA A 176 0.91 43.39 -16.64
N GLU A 177 1.47 44.15 -17.58
CA GLU A 177 1.19 44.00 -19.02
C GLU A 177 1.78 42.67 -19.54
N ALA A 178 3.02 42.33 -19.20
CA ALA A 178 3.65 41.05 -19.52
C ALA A 178 2.86 39.87 -18.94
N ARG A 179 2.40 40.00 -17.70
CA ARG A 179 1.58 38.97 -17.00
C ARG A 179 0.24 38.76 -17.72
N ARG A 180 -0.47 39.83 -18.12
CA ARG A 180 -1.71 39.71 -18.90
C ARG A 180 -1.53 39.07 -20.27
N ALA A 181 -0.39 39.31 -20.90
CA ALA A 181 -0.08 38.75 -22.21
C ALA A 181 0.42 37.28 -22.17
N THR A 182 0.68 36.75 -20.97
CA THR A 182 1.27 35.43 -20.79
C THR A 182 0.38 34.61 -19.90
N PHE A 183 -0.41 33.69 -20.49
CA PHE A 183 -1.26 32.78 -19.71
C PHE A 183 -0.44 31.57 -19.28
N LEU A 184 -0.32 31.40 -17.97
CA LEU A 184 0.33 30.24 -17.33
C LEU A 184 -0.43 29.86 -16.07
N VAL A 185 -0.44 28.55 -15.80
CA VAL A 185 -0.84 28.01 -14.51
C VAL A 185 0.31 27.19 -13.91
N ALA A 186 0.44 27.22 -12.59
CA ALA A 186 1.47 26.47 -11.90
C ALA A 186 1.02 26.07 -10.50
N ALA A 187 1.71 25.07 -9.92
CA ALA A 187 1.66 24.75 -8.51
C ALA A 187 3.03 24.97 -7.89
N ARG A 188 3.07 25.49 -6.67
CA ARG A 188 4.34 25.61 -5.92
C ARG A 188 4.79 24.22 -5.46
N PRO A 189 6.07 23.89 -5.62
CA PRO A 189 6.62 22.63 -5.11
C PRO A 189 6.32 22.45 -3.62
N VAL A 190 5.87 21.28 -3.25
CA VAL A 190 5.57 20.94 -1.86
C VAL A 190 6.85 20.45 -1.18
N PRO A 191 7.24 20.98 -0.02
CA PRO A 191 8.35 20.45 0.73
C PRO A 191 8.00 19.07 1.30
N ARG A 192 9.03 18.30 1.64
CA ARG A 192 8.81 17.08 2.40
C ARG A 192 8.20 17.41 3.75
N LEU A 193 7.10 16.73 4.09
CA LEU A 193 6.42 16.90 5.37
C LEU A 193 5.71 15.63 5.81
N THR A 194 5.45 15.56 7.13
CA THR A 194 4.60 14.53 7.73
C THR A 194 3.30 15.20 8.16
N LEU A 195 2.17 14.65 7.76
CA LEU A 195 0.83 15.18 7.97
C LEU A 195 0.01 14.23 8.85
N ASP A 196 -0.61 14.73 9.90
CA ASP A 196 -1.70 14.03 10.58
C ASP A 196 -3.05 14.40 9.93
N PRO A 197 -3.68 13.49 9.17
CA PRO A 197 -4.90 13.81 8.40
C PRO A 197 -6.08 14.24 9.24
N ARG A 198 -6.04 14.02 10.56
CA ARG A 198 -7.12 14.36 11.50
C ARG A 198 -7.06 15.81 11.95
N THR A 199 -5.86 16.39 12.04
CA THR A 199 -5.63 17.71 12.63
C THR A 199 -4.94 18.68 11.68
N GLU A 200 -4.21 18.18 10.70
CA GLU A 200 -3.36 18.95 9.81
C GLU A 200 -3.84 18.87 8.36
N ARG A 201 -3.40 19.82 7.56
CA ARG A 201 -3.70 19.91 6.13
C ARG A 201 -2.44 20.26 5.36
N LEU A 202 -2.24 19.62 4.20
CA LEU A 202 -1.18 19.98 3.28
C LEU A 202 -1.52 21.30 2.61
N PRO A 203 -0.74 22.37 2.83
CA PRO A 203 -0.93 23.61 2.09
C PRO A 203 -0.42 23.43 0.66
N LEU A 204 -1.21 23.87 -0.30
CA LEU A 204 -0.91 23.85 -1.72
C LEU A 204 -1.17 25.25 -2.28
N ALA A 205 -0.15 25.86 -2.87
CA ALA A 205 -0.33 27.13 -3.57
C ALA A 205 -0.35 26.88 -5.10
N VAL A 206 -1.40 27.34 -5.75
CA VAL A 206 -1.53 27.32 -7.20
C VAL A 206 -1.69 28.74 -7.71
N ILE A 207 -1.28 29.00 -8.95
CA ILE A 207 -1.38 30.31 -9.55
C ILE A 207 -1.95 30.23 -10.96
N SER A 208 -2.73 31.26 -11.34
CA SER A 208 -2.93 31.65 -12.72
C SER A 208 -2.42 33.08 -12.90
N THR A 209 -1.76 33.36 -14.00
CA THR A 209 -1.18 34.70 -14.28
C THR A 209 -2.24 35.75 -14.46
N HIS A 210 -3.45 35.42 -14.87
CA HIS A 210 -4.61 36.30 -14.94
C HIS A 210 -5.91 35.49 -14.80
N GLN A 211 -7.05 36.15 -14.83
CA GLN A 211 -8.37 35.55 -14.61
C GLN A 211 -8.61 34.32 -15.50
N ALA A 212 -8.91 33.20 -14.90
CA ALA A 212 -9.09 31.91 -15.56
C ALA A 212 -10.12 31.03 -14.85
N VAL A 213 -10.66 30.05 -15.56
CA VAL A 213 -11.34 28.91 -14.96
C VAL A 213 -10.27 27.89 -14.63
N LEU A 214 -10.14 27.56 -13.35
CA LEU A 214 -9.12 26.63 -12.83
C LEU A 214 -9.77 25.34 -12.36
N ARG A 215 -9.12 24.22 -12.65
CA ARG A 215 -9.42 22.91 -12.08
C ARG A 215 -8.16 22.29 -11.51
N VAL A 216 -8.19 21.99 -10.24
CA VAL A 216 -7.05 21.38 -9.52
C VAL A 216 -7.47 20.01 -9.03
N GLU A 217 -6.80 18.99 -9.52
CA GLU A 217 -7.09 17.59 -9.20
C GLU A 217 -5.85 16.88 -8.71
N LEU A 218 -6.02 16.07 -7.66
CA LEU A 218 -5.04 15.10 -7.23
C LEU A 218 -5.43 13.73 -7.76
N ARG A 219 -4.54 13.06 -8.50
CA ARG A 219 -4.79 11.76 -9.14
C ARG A 219 -3.75 10.74 -8.69
N GLY A 220 -4.19 9.60 -8.21
CA GLY A 220 -3.32 8.45 -7.91
C GLY A 220 -3.24 7.48 -9.09
N ALA A 221 -2.23 6.61 -9.09
CA ALA A 221 -1.95 5.67 -10.18
C ALA A 221 -3.09 4.68 -10.47
N ALA A 222 -3.91 4.33 -9.48
CA ALA A 222 -5.06 3.42 -9.64
C ALA A 222 -6.38 4.15 -10.00
N GLY A 223 -6.29 5.42 -10.44
CA GLY A 223 -7.46 6.21 -10.85
C GLY A 223 -8.26 6.82 -9.69
N GLN A 224 -7.88 6.58 -8.44
CA GLN A 224 -8.43 7.28 -7.29
C GLN A 224 -7.94 8.72 -7.27
N GLY A 225 -8.76 9.65 -6.81
CA GLY A 225 -8.37 11.05 -6.78
C GLY A 225 -9.31 11.94 -5.98
N ALA A 226 -8.96 13.21 -5.91
CA ALA A 226 -9.77 14.25 -5.30
C ALA A 226 -9.72 15.52 -6.14
N VAL A 227 -10.86 16.16 -6.35
CA VAL A 227 -10.91 17.51 -6.88
C VAL A 227 -10.71 18.46 -5.70
N LEU A 228 -9.63 19.22 -5.74
CA LEU A 228 -9.26 20.16 -4.69
C LEU A 228 -9.87 21.53 -4.94
N TYR A 229 -10.03 21.88 -6.21
CA TYR A 229 -10.64 23.14 -6.62
C TYR A 229 -11.25 23.01 -8.03
N ASP A 230 -12.39 23.64 -8.21
CA ASP A 230 -13.05 23.81 -9.52
C ASP A 230 -13.79 25.16 -9.50
N GLY A 231 -13.30 26.16 -10.24
CA GLY A 231 -13.89 27.49 -10.22
C GLY A 231 -13.00 28.56 -10.84
N GLU A 232 -13.35 29.83 -10.64
CA GLU A 232 -12.59 30.96 -11.16
C GLU A 232 -11.43 31.32 -10.23
N GLY A 233 -10.29 31.70 -10.81
CA GLY A 233 -9.11 32.16 -10.11
C GLY A 233 -8.40 33.28 -10.85
N ASP A 234 -7.72 34.16 -10.10
CA ASP A 234 -6.85 35.22 -10.58
C ASP A 234 -5.70 35.37 -9.57
N GLY A 235 -4.49 35.23 -10.03
CA GLY A 235 -3.31 35.24 -9.15
C GLY A 235 -3.13 33.96 -8.33
N VAL A 236 -2.53 34.09 -7.16
CA VAL A 236 -2.22 32.99 -6.25
C VAL A 236 -3.48 32.59 -5.48
N ARG A 237 -3.68 31.27 -5.39
CA ARG A 237 -4.72 30.66 -4.57
C ARG A 237 -4.13 29.61 -3.67
N ASP A 238 -4.39 29.75 -2.38
CA ASP A 238 -4.03 28.77 -1.38
C ASP A 238 -5.14 27.73 -1.26
N LEU A 239 -4.77 26.48 -1.39
CA LEU A 239 -5.61 25.30 -1.23
C LEU A 239 -5.09 24.46 -0.08
N ALA A 240 -5.93 23.56 0.42
CA ALA A 240 -5.56 22.65 1.49
C ALA A 240 -6.06 21.24 1.19
N TRP A 241 -5.17 20.26 1.25
CA TRP A 241 -5.53 18.85 1.15
C TRP A 241 -5.44 18.16 2.51
N THR A 242 -6.47 17.41 2.87
CA THR A 242 -6.56 16.71 4.17
C THR A 242 -5.90 15.34 4.19
N GLY A 243 -5.29 14.89 3.09
CA GLY A 243 -4.83 13.52 2.96
C GLY A 243 -5.94 12.51 2.62
N VAL A 244 -7.17 12.99 2.40
CA VAL A 244 -8.34 12.17 2.09
C VAL A 244 -8.69 12.34 0.62
N LEU A 245 -9.15 11.25 -0.02
CA LEU A 245 -9.60 11.25 -1.41
C LEU A 245 -11.09 11.59 -1.51
N GLY A 246 -11.60 11.71 -2.73
CA GLY A 246 -13.00 12.05 -2.99
C GLY A 246 -14.02 11.03 -2.46
N ASP A 247 -13.60 9.80 -2.17
CA ASP A 247 -14.41 8.75 -1.54
C ASP A 247 -14.41 8.79 0.00
N GLY A 248 -13.75 9.77 0.60
CA GLY A 248 -13.64 9.94 2.05
C GLY A 248 -12.61 9.02 2.72
N ARG A 249 -11.82 8.27 1.96
CA ARG A 249 -10.77 7.40 2.49
C ARG A 249 -9.42 8.10 2.52
N LEU A 250 -8.58 7.67 3.45
CA LEU A 250 -7.19 8.10 3.50
C LEU A 250 -6.50 7.71 2.19
N ALA A 251 -5.72 8.61 1.62
CA ALA A 251 -4.97 8.37 0.39
C ALA A 251 -4.04 7.15 0.55
N PRO A 252 -4.18 6.09 -0.26
CA PRO A 252 -3.26 4.95 -0.24
C PRO A 252 -1.81 5.36 -0.49
N PRO A 253 -0.83 4.59 0.01
CA PRO A 253 0.56 4.82 -0.35
C PRO A 253 0.77 4.69 -1.85
N GLY A 254 1.55 5.62 -2.43
CA GLY A 254 1.84 5.62 -3.85
C GLY A 254 2.16 7.00 -4.40
N ARG A 255 2.38 7.04 -5.71
CA ARG A 255 2.61 8.29 -6.44
C ARG A 255 1.29 8.94 -6.82
N TYR A 256 1.22 10.24 -6.60
CA TYR A 256 0.11 11.11 -6.96
C TYR A 256 0.58 12.20 -7.90
N GLU A 257 -0.27 12.54 -8.85
CA GLU A 257 -0.13 13.69 -9.75
C GLU A 257 -1.09 14.77 -9.30
N LEU A 258 -0.58 15.94 -8.95
CA LEU A 258 -1.36 17.15 -8.80
C LEU A 258 -1.42 17.83 -10.16
N LEU A 259 -2.56 17.79 -10.81
CA LEU A 259 -2.83 18.45 -12.09
C LEU A 259 -3.53 19.77 -11.84
N VAL A 260 -2.92 20.86 -12.29
CA VAL A 260 -3.53 22.18 -12.35
C VAL A 260 -3.83 22.47 -13.81
N ALA A 261 -5.09 22.56 -14.19
CA ALA A 261 -5.52 22.93 -15.53
C ALA A 261 -6.27 24.25 -15.47
N GLY A 262 -6.01 25.13 -16.42
CA GLY A 262 -6.65 26.42 -16.49
C GLY A 262 -7.02 26.83 -17.92
N THR A 263 -8.09 27.63 -18.04
CA THR A 263 -8.48 28.27 -19.29
C THR A 263 -8.69 29.76 -19.04
N SER A 264 -7.90 30.56 -19.71
CA SER A 264 -7.95 32.03 -19.64
C SER A 264 -9.33 32.55 -20.01
N ARG A 265 -9.84 33.48 -19.19
CA ARG A 265 -11.06 34.23 -19.51
C ARG A 265 -10.79 35.37 -20.49
N LEU A 266 -9.53 35.78 -20.65
CA LEU A 266 -9.15 36.91 -21.49
C LEU A 266 -9.07 36.54 -22.97
N ASP A 267 -8.44 35.41 -23.28
CA ASP A 267 -8.11 35.01 -24.67
C ASP A 267 -8.46 33.53 -24.97
N GLY A 268 -9.04 32.82 -24.02
CA GLY A 268 -9.44 31.42 -24.20
C GLY A 268 -8.29 30.42 -24.26
N ARG A 269 -7.03 30.84 -24.04
CA ARG A 269 -5.89 29.92 -24.01
C ARG A 269 -6.04 28.96 -22.86
N ALA A 270 -5.63 27.70 -23.07
CA ALA A 270 -5.54 26.68 -22.04
C ALA A 270 -4.08 26.39 -21.70
N ASP A 271 -3.81 26.15 -20.42
CA ASP A 271 -2.51 25.71 -19.92
C ASP A 271 -2.68 24.72 -18.80
N SER A 272 -1.66 23.89 -18.55
CA SER A 272 -1.70 22.91 -17.47
C SER A 272 -0.32 22.66 -16.87
N ALA A 273 -0.27 22.55 -15.56
CA ALA A 273 0.94 22.20 -14.82
C ALA A 273 0.72 20.90 -14.03
N ARG A 274 1.81 20.15 -13.84
CA ARG A 274 1.80 18.89 -13.12
C ARG A 274 2.88 18.90 -12.05
N LEU A 275 2.51 18.43 -10.87
CA LEU A 275 3.42 18.22 -9.75
C LEU A 275 3.23 16.80 -9.25
N TYR A 276 4.32 16.08 -8.99
CA TYR A 276 4.27 14.72 -8.50
C TYR A 276 4.60 14.67 -7.02
N LEU A 277 3.85 13.87 -6.28
CA LEU A 277 3.99 13.64 -4.85
C LEU A 277 4.05 12.14 -4.58
N ASP A 278 4.98 11.71 -3.77
CA ASP A 278 5.01 10.34 -3.25
C ASP A 278 4.43 10.34 -1.83
N VAL A 279 3.33 9.63 -1.64
CA VAL A 279 2.63 9.49 -0.36
C VAL A 279 3.01 8.16 0.26
N ARG A 280 3.42 8.18 1.52
CA ARG A 280 3.68 6.98 2.33
C ARG A 280 2.93 7.10 3.65
N HIS A 281 2.60 5.94 4.23
CA HIS A 281 2.01 5.90 5.56
C HIS A 281 3.11 5.67 6.59
N ASP A 282 3.18 6.54 7.58
CA ASP A 282 3.94 6.32 8.81
C ASP A 282 2.98 5.70 9.83
N VAL A 283 3.13 4.41 10.05
CA VAL A 283 2.28 3.58 10.93
C VAL A 283 3.15 2.91 11.96
N GLU A 284 2.68 2.90 13.21
CA GLU A 284 3.31 2.06 14.23
C GLU A 284 3.41 0.60 13.75
N PRO A 285 4.51 -0.11 14.07
CA PRO A 285 4.68 -1.51 13.66
C PRO A 285 3.44 -2.35 13.99
N LEU A 286 2.91 -3.04 12.98
CA LEU A 286 1.76 -3.91 13.15
C LEU A 286 2.19 -5.20 13.84
N GLU A 287 1.31 -5.75 14.69
CA GLU A 287 1.51 -7.03 15.34
C GLU A 287 1.12 -8.17 14.40
N ASP A 288 1.97 -9.19 14.32
CA ASP A 288 1.64 -10.40 13.58
C ASP A 288 0.54 -11.20 14.27
N THR A 289 -0.39 -11.73 13.50
CA THR A 289 -1.38 -12.65 14.02
C THR A 289 -0.72 -14.00 14.37
N LEU A 290 -1.15 -14.58 15.47
CA LEU A 290 -0.65 -15.88 15.89
C LEU A 290 -0.98 -16.95 14.83
N PRO A 291 -0.05 -17.84 14.50
CA PRO A 291 -0.26 -18.89 13.51
C PRO A 291 -1.37 -19.86 13.95
N ALA A 292 -1.97 -20.55 13.00
CA ALA A 292 -2.97 -21.58 13.28
C ALA A 292 -2.39 -22.69 14.19
N LEU A 293 -3.23 -23.24 15.07
CA LEU A 293 -2.84 -24.37 15.90
C LEU A 293 -2.50 -25.57 15.00
N ARG A 294 -1.33 -26.16 15.21
CA ARG A 294 -0.89 -27.36 14.53
C ARG A 294 -1.55 -28.60 15.17
N ALA A 295 -1.56 -29.71 14.45
CA ALA A 295 -2.08 -30.98 14.98
C ALA A 295 -1.35 -31.40 16.26
N ALA A 296 -0.07 -31.09 16.43
CA ALA A 296 0.72 -31.35 17.61
C ALA A 296 0.30 -30.52 18.85
N ASP A 297 -0.33 -29.34 18.62
CA ASP A 297 -0.79 -28.44 19.68
C ASP A 297 -2.17 -28.89 20.23
N LEU A 298 -2.82 -29.83 19.55
CA LEU A 298 -4.15 -30.33 19.87
C LEU A 298 -4.07 -31.71 20.55
N LEU A 299 -4.95 -31.93 21.50
CA LEU A 299 -5.10 -33.21 22.12
C LEU A 299 -5.78 -34.20 21.17
N PRO A 300 -5.46 -35.50 21.25
CA PRO A 300 -6.11 -36.50 20.41
C PRO A 300 -7.60 -36.59 20.76
N GLU A 301 -8.49 -36.26 19.84
CA GLU A 301 -9.95 -36.31 20.06
C GLU A 301 -10.52 -37.72 20.00
N ARG A 302 -9.70 -38.69 19.54
CA ARG A 302 -10.07 -40.10 19.44
C ARG A 302 -8.97 -40.98 20.00
N ARG A 303 -9.34 -42.04 20.68
CA ARG A 303 -8.39 -43.08 21.09
C ARG A 303 -7.78 -43.79 19.89
N SER A 304 -6.54 -44.21 20.01
CA SER A 304 -5.86 -44.97 18.96
C SER A 304 -6.57 -46.27 18.62
N ARG A 305 -6.52 -46.68 17.37
CA ARG A 305 -7.07 -47.98 16.93
C ARG A 305 -6.33 -49.16 17.52
N SER A 306 -5.09 -48.99 17.93
CA SER A 306 -4.26 -50.07 18.50
C SER A 306 -4.89 -50.78 19.69
N ALA A 307 -5.57 -50.04 20.58
CA ALA A 307 -6.26 -50.65 21.75
C ALA A 307 -7.46 -51.51 21.35
N ALA A 308 -8.19 -51.13 20.30
CA ALA A 308 -9.29 -51.93 19.75
C ALA A 308 -8.76 -53.17 19.02
N VAL A 309 -7.73 -53.01 18.20
CA VAL A 309 -7.08 -54.13 17.49
C VAL A 309 -6.49 -55.15 18.48
N ARG A 310 -5.84 -54.69 19.57
CA ARG A 310 -5.31 -55.57 20.60
C ARG A 310 -6.41 -56.45 21.22
N SER A 311 -7.61 -55.93 21.49
CA SER A 311 -8.71 -56.73 22.01
C SER A 311 -9.23 -57.79 21.03
N LEU A 312 -9.21 -57.51 19.73
CA LEU A 312 -9.52 -58.47 18.70
C LEU A 312 -8.46 -59.59 18.63
N LEU A 313 -7.18 -59.23 18.67
CA LEU A 313 -6.07 -60.18 18.67
C LEU A 313 -6.07 -61.07 19.89
N VAL A 314 -6.38 -60.51 21.08
CA VAL A 314 -6.54 -61.32 22.31
C VAL A 314 -7.70 -62.30 22.16
N GLY A 315 -8.85 -61.87 21.61
CA GLY A 315 -9.98 -62.74 21.36
C GLY A 315 -9.66 -63.90 20.39
N VAL A 316 -8.93 -63.57 19.30
CA VAL A 316 -8.45 -64.58 18.35
C VAL A 316 -7.43 -65.54 19.01
N GLY A 317 -6.51 -65.01 19.81
CA GLY A 317 -5.55 -65.82 20.56
C GLY A 317 -6.22 -66.81 21.57
N VAL A 318 -7.22 -66.34 22.29
CA VAL A 318 -8.02 -67.18 23.15
C VAL A 318 -8.78 -68.27 22.39
N ALA A 319 -9.38 -67.93 21.23
CA ALA A 319 -10.05 -68.87 20.36
C ALA A 319 -9.07 -69.95 19.82
N ALA A 320 -7.90 -69.50 19.36
CA ALA A 320 -6.86 -70.44 18.89
C ALA A 320 -6.34 -71.40 20.03
N ALA A 321 -6.11 -70.83 21.22
CA ALA A 321 -5.70 -71.65 22.39
C ALA A 321 -6.75 -72.63 22.76
N ALA A 322 -8.05 -72.27 22.75
CA ALA A 322 -9.16 -73.20 23.08
C ALA A 322 -9.25 -74.39 22.09
N PHE A 323 -8.77 -74.25 20.88
CA PHE A 323 -8.65 -75.34 19.93
C PHE A 323 -7.33 -76.12 20.06
N ALA A 324 -6.23 -75.50 20.24
CA ALA A 324 -4.90 -76.05 20.24
C ALA A 324 -4.61 -76.93 21.50
N ILE A 325 -5.03 -76.42 22.67
CA ILE A 325 -4.75 -77.15 23.98
C ILE A 325 -5.43 -78.53 24.03
N PRO A 326 -6.72 -78.64 23.71
CA PRO A 326 -7.36 -79.96 23.73
C PRO A 326 -6.79 -80.92 22.67
N SER A 327 -6.44 -80.44 21.52
CA SER A 327 -5.88 -81.28 20.48
C SER A 327 -4.46 -81.80 20.82
N ILE A 328 -3.67 -81.02 21.54
CA ILE A 328 -2.36 -81.43 22.04
C ILE A 328 -2.47 -82.43 23.16
N VAL A 329 -3.42 -82.22 24.09
CA VAL A 329 -3.63 -83.09 25.25
C VAL A 329 -4.24 -84.46 24.86
N ALA A 330 -5.06 -84.45 23.76
CA ALA A 330 -5.73 -85.66 23.26
C ALA A 330 -4.90 -86.49 22.29
N ASN A 331 -3.59 -86.27 22.19
CA ASN A 331 -2.69 -86.94 21.22
C ASN A 331 -3.19 -86.92 19.75
N GLY A 332 -3.88 -85.90 19.39
CA GLY A 332 -4.33 -85.71 18.01
C GLY A 332 -5.67 -86.33 17.60
N ASP A 333 -6.32 -87.06 18.53
CA ASP A 333 -7.61 -87.73 18.27
C ASP A 333 -8.77 -86.72 18.50
N LEU A 334 -9.17 -86.02 17.40
CA LEU A 334 -10.26 -85.05 17.44
C LEU A 334 -11.67 -85.69 17.46
N ALA A 335 -11.76 -87.04 17.31
CA ALA A 335 -13.02 -87.77 17.16
C ALA A 335 -13.84 -87.92 18.46
N GLY A 336 -13.25 -87.70 19.66
CA GLY A 336 -13.91 -87.83 20.93
C GLY A 336 -14.23 -86.52 21.69
N GLY A 337 -13.88 -85.33 21.08
CA GLY A 337 -14.05 -84.07 21.72
C GLY A 337 -15.49 -83.58 21.64
N GLY A 338 -16.15 -83.48 22.79
CA GLY A 338 -17.47 -82.85 22.87
C GLY A 338 -17.49 -81.38 22.40
N PRO A 339 -18.62 -80.76 22.34
CA PRO A 339 -18.76 -79.36 21.75
C PRO A 339 -18.04 -78.30 22.58
N LEU A 340 -17.46 -78.62 23.74
CA LEU A 340 -16.80 -77.64 24.65
C LEU A 340 -15.67 -76.85 24.00
N PRO A 341 -14.70 -77.40 23.18
CA PRO A 341 -13.65 -76.58 22.54
C PRO A 341 -14.21 -75.60 21.52
N ALA A 342 -15.19 -76.02 20.76
CA ALA A 342 -15.83 -75.18 19.75
C ALA A 342 -16.64 -74.02 20.42
N VAL A 343 -17.32 -74.31 21.52
CA VAL A 343 -18.05 -73.28 22.25
C VAL A 343 -17.07 -72.27 22.90
N ALA A 344 -15.96 -72.74 23.48
CA ALA A 344 -14.95 -71.86 24.07
C ALA A 344 -14.27 -70.98 23.05
N ALA A 345 -13.93 -71.50 21.85
CA ALA A 345 -13.36 -70.74 20.75
C ALA A 345 -14.35 -69.75 20.21
N GLY A 346 -15.61 -70.16 20.02
CA GLY A 346 -16.68 -69.27 19.62
C GLY A 346 -16.92 -68.11 20.61
N ALA A 347 -16.91 -68.38 21.88
CA ALA A 347 -17.05 -67.37 22.92
C ALA A 347 -15.85 -66.43 22.97
N GLY A 348 -14.61 -66.89 22.77
CA GLY A 348 -13.40 -66.09 22.70
C GLY A 348 -13.41 -65.14 21.49
N ALA A 349 -13.77 -65.66 20.32
CA ALA A 349 -13.88 -64.88 19.08
C ALA A 349 -15.01 -63.84 19.18
N ALA A 350 -16.19 -64.23 19.65
CA ALA A 350 -17.33 -63.33 19.84
C ALA A 350 -17.05 -62.26 20.89
N GLY A 351 -16.41 -62.60 22.00
CA GLY A 351 -15.97 -61.67 23.04
C GLY A 351 -14.95 -60.65 22.51
N GLY A 352 -13.98 -61.12 21.74
CA GLY A 352 -13.00 -60.25 21.09
C GLY A 352 -13.62 -59.28 20.08
N ALA A 353 -14.55 -59.81 19.27
CA ALA A 353 -15.27 -58.98 18.27
C ALA A 353 -16.19 -57.95 18.97
N LEU A 354 -16.90 -58.35 20.03
CA LEU A 354 -17.76 -57.46 20.81
C LEU A 354 -16.90 -56.36 21.47
N ALA A 355 -15.80 -56.73 22.12
CA ALA A 355 -14.89 -55.79 22.77
C ALA A 355 -14.30 -54.81 21.73
N PHE A 356 -13.96 -55.30 20.56
CA PHE A 356 -13.52 -54.46 19.43
C PHE A 356 -14.62 -53.47 19.03
N ALA A 357 -15.83 -53.96 18.78
CA ALA A 357 -16.95 -53.13 18.34
C ALA A 357 -17.30 -52.02 19.38
N VAL A 358 -17.34 -52.39 20.69
CA VAL A 358 -17.56 -51.40 21.76
C VAL A 358 -16.45 -50.38 21.82
N ARG A 359 -15.17 -50.79 21.72
CA ARG A 359 -14.04 -49.87 21.76
C ARG A 359 -13.95 -48.98 20.51
N VAL A 360 -14.41 -49.44 19.36
CA VAL A 360 -14.50 -48.63 18.14
C VAL A 360 -15.64 -47.63 18.24
N ARG A 361 -16.79 -47.98 18.79
CA ARG A 361 -17.93 -47.06 19.00
C ARG A 361 -17.63 -45.97 20.03
N HIS A 362 -16.91 -46.24 21.10
CA HIS A 362 -16.61 -45.31 22.18
C HIS A 362 -15.18 -44.76 22.09
N ARG A 363 -14.75 -44.40 20.87
CA ARG A 363 -13.40 -43.90 20.65
C ARG A 363 -13.27 -42.39 20.88
N ASP A 364 -14.34 -41.68 20.85
CA ASP A 364 -14.33 -40.23 20.99
C ASP A 364 -14.02 -39.84 22.44
N LEU A 365 -13.19 -38.81 22.57
CA LEU A 365 -12.76 -38.22 23.83
C LEU A 365 -13.37 -36.83 23.97
N PRO A 366 -14.59 -36.69 24.48
CA PRO A 366 -15.32 -35.42 24.49
C PRO A 366 -14.61 -34.35 25.31
N GLN A 367 -13.87 -34.74 26.37
CA GLN A 367 -13.07 -33.81 27.17
C GLN A 367 -11.94 -33.16 26.31
N ASN A 368 -11.24 -33.97 25.54
CA ASN A 368 -10.18 -33.46 24.65
C ASN A 368 -10.76 -32.61 23.53
N ALA A 369 -11.89 -32.99 22.96
CA ALA A 369 -12.60 -32.18 21.96
C ALA A 369 -13.03 -30.83 22.54
N ALA A 370 -13.57 -30.79 23.74
CA ALA A 370 -13.94 -29.57 24.44
C ALA A 370 -12.71 -28.67 24.70
N GLU A 371 -11.61 -29.29 25.18
CA GLU A 371 -10.36 -28.54 25.42
C GLU A 371 -9.77 -28.00 24.11
N ASN A 372 -9.76 -28.77 23.02
CA ASN A 372 -9.34 -28.31 21.72
C ASN A 372 -10.21 -27.18 21.20
N ALA A 373 -11.53 -27.25 21.41
CA ALA A 373 -12.44 -26.15 21.08
C ALA A 373 -12.11 -24.87 21.86
N ARG A 374 -11.79 -24.97 23.15
CA ARG A 374 -11.35 -23.84 23.98
C ARG A 374 -10.04 -23.24 23.40
N ARG A 375 -9.03 -24.08 23.12
CA ARG A 375 -7.75 -23.62 22.56
C ARG A 375 -7.94 -22.88 21.23
N ARG A 376 -8.83 -23.40 20.35
CA ARG A 376 -9.18 -22.72 19.10
C ARG A 376 -9.89 -21.38 19.34
N ALA A 377 -10.83 -21.35 20.29
CA ALA A 377 -11.55 -20.13 20.65
C ALA A 377 -10.61 -19.06 21.25
N ASP A 378 -9.72 -19.46 22.18
CA ASP A 378 -8.72 -18.57 22.77
C ASP A 378 -7.77 -18.01 21.70
N ARG A 379 -7.32 -18.85 20.75
CA ARG A 379 -6.48 -18.40 19.65
C ARG A 379 -7.23 -17.41 18.75
N ALA A 380 -8.48 -17.70 18.43
CA ALA A 380 -9.32 -16.80 17.62
C ALA A 380 -9.55 -15.45 18.32
N SER A 381 -9.82 -15.47 19.64
CA SER A 381 -9.98 -14.27 20.46
C SER A 381 -8.71 -13.40 20.49
N ARG A 382 -7.54 -14.02 20.72
CA ARG A 382 -6.25 -13.31 20.69
C ARG A 382 -5.98 -12.68 19.32
N ASN A 383 -6.23 -13.42 18.23
CA ASN A 383 -6.08 -12.89 16.87
C ASN A 383 -7.08 -11.78 16.56
N ALA A 384 -8.29 -11.84 17.09
CA ALA A 384 -9.26 -10.75 16.98
C ALA A 384 -8.77 -9.49 17.73
N ALA A 385 -8.22 -9.65 18.92
CA ALA A 385 -7.64 -8.54 19.69
C ALA A 385 -6.43 -7.91 18.98
N ILE A 386 -5.54 -8.72 18.38
CA ILE A 386 -4.41 -8.21 17.58
C ILE A 386 -4.94 -7.42 16.39
N ARG A 387 -5.91 -7.95 15.65
CA ARG A 387 -6.51 -7.23 14.51
C ARG A 387 -7.11 -5.89 14.93
N ALA A 388 -7.87 -5.87 16.03
CA ALA A 388 -8.45 -4.62 16.53
C ALA A 388 -7.38 -3.59 16.92
N ARG A 389 -6.25 -4.01 17.54
CA ARG A 389 -5.13 -3.10 17.82
C ARG A 389 -4.49 -2.60 16.52
N ASN A 390 -4.28 -3.48 15.54
CA ASN A 390 -3.72 -3.10 14.25
C ASN A 390 -4.62 -2.13 13.48
N GLU A 391 -5.93 -2.34 13.51
CA GLU A 391 -6.91 -1.39 12.96
C GLU A 391 -6.81 -0.03 13.64
N GLY A 392 -6.66 -0.01 14.98
CA GLY A 392 -6.43 1.22 15.73
C GLY A 392 -5.12 1.93 15.37
N ARG A 393 -4.03 1.19 15.09
CA ARG A 393 -2.76 1.75 14.61
C ARG A 393 -2.89 2.33 13.20
N LEU A 394 -3.54 1.60 12.29
CA LEU A 394 -3.82 2.07 10.93
C LEU A 394 -4.70 3.33 10.93
N ALA A 395 -5.69 3.39 11.83
CA ALA A 395 -6.53 4.57 11.98
C ALA A 395 -5.75 5.81 12.49
N ARG A 396 -4.58 5.63 13.12
CA ARG A 396 -3.68 6.70 13.57
C ARG A 396 -2.51 6.94 12.61
N ALA A 397 -2.53 6.34 11.43
CA ALA A 397 -1.50 6.53 10.42
C ALA A 397 -1.33 8.02 10.10
N LYS A 398 -0.08 8.47 10.01
CA LYS A 398 0.31 9.75 9.46
C LYS A 398 0.71 9.58 8.00
N LEU A 399 0.59 10.62 7.22
CA LEU A 399 1.05 10.65 5.83
C LEU A 399 2.43 11.32 5.77
N VAL A 400 3.39 10.65 5.19
CA VAL A 400 4.65 11.25 4.77
C VAL A 400 4.53 11.58 3.30
N ILE A 401 4.65 12.86 2.98
CA ILE A 401 4.51 13.39 1.62
C ILE A 401 5.89 13.89 1.20
N ASP A 402 6.42 13.30 0.16
CA ASP A 402 7.69 13.67 -0.46
C ASP A 402 7.43 14.27 -1.83
N PRO A 403 8.14 15.36 -2.21
CA PRO A 403 8.13 15.81 -3.59
C PRO A 403 8.76 14.72 -4.47
N ALA A 404 8.09 14.34 -5.55
CA ALA A 404 8.63 13.38 -6.50
C ALA A 404 9.18 14.13 -7.72
N ALA A 405 10.35 13.71 -8.20
CA ALA A 405 10.88 14.23 -9.46
C ALA A 405 9.91 13.88 -10.59
N GLY A 406 9.51 14.89 -11.37
CA GLY A 406 8.72 14.66 -12.57
C GLY A 406 9.54 13.86 -13.58
N VAL A 407 8.98 12.78 -14.11
CA VAL A 407 9.51 12.11 -15.28
C VAL A 407 9.08 12.97 -16.48
N GLY A 408 9.95 13.85 -16.92
CA GLY A 408 9.76 14.66 -18.12
C GLY A 408 9.36 16.13 -17.82
N GLN A 409 10.34 16.96 -17.64
CA GLN A 409 10.35 18.37 -18.09
C GLN A 409 11.30 18.48 -19.26
#